data_ea46f39080b22809097f14bc361bfa31
#
_entry.id   ea46f39080b22809097f14bc361bfa31
#
_cell.length_a   1.000
_cell.length_b   1.000
_cell.length_c   1.000
_cell.angle_alpha   90.00
_cell.angle_beta   90.00
_cell.angle_gamma   90.00
#
_symmetry.space_group_name_H-M   'P 1'
#
loop_
_entity.id
_entity.type
_entity.pdbx_description
1 polymer ?
#
loop_
_entity_poly.entity_id
_entity_poly.type
_entity_poly.pdbx_seq_one_letter_code
_entity_poly.pdbx_strand_id
1 'polypeptide(L)'
;MINLTNFSSIFIANWKLNGNIEFIDQYYQKLSINYEKCIVISSPNIFLSRLINNPDNLFKGAQDVSIYNKGAFTGEVSAYMLSEENIEFCLVGHSERRQYFNEENSSIRQKAINLIENKIFPVICVGETLEEKENKLTKTVLKKQISNCLPETSNFQNTIIAYEPIWAIGTGLTPTFEEIEEVHSYIKNLDPKFNQIKVLYGGSVKSSNSAEINSLSNVDGCLVGGASLEVDEFNSIIS
;
A
#
# COMPACT_ATOMS: atom_id res chain seq x y z
N MET A 1 -0.89 -1.63 18.55
CA MET A 1 -0.47 -1.55 17.13
C MET A 1 -0.04 -2.95 16.71
N ILE A 2 -0.36 -3.35 15.49
CA ILE A 2 -0.03 -4.67 14.93
C ILE A 2 1.49 -4.80 14.84
N ASN A 3 2.02 -5.99 15.18
CA ASN A 3 3.43 -6.27 14.96
C ASN A 3 3.61 -6.94 13.58
N LEU A 4 4.05 -6.18 12.59
CA LEU A 4 4.24 -6.66 11.21
C LEU A 4 5.34 -7.72 11.08
N THR A 5 6.21 -7.89 12.08
CA THR A 5 7.24 -8.94 12.06
C THR A 5 6.69 -10.34 12.31
N ASN A 6 5.45 -10.45 12.77
CA ASN A 6 4.76 -11.73 12.97
C ASN A 6 4.32 -12.38 11.65
N PHE A 7 4.35 -11.63 10.54
CA PHE A 7 3.89 -12.11 9.24
C PHE A 7 5.07 -12.31 8.29
N SER A 8 5.00 -13.39 7.52
CA SER A 8 6.00 -13.68 6.49
C SER A 8 5.95 -12.68 5.33
N SER A 9 4.75 -12.19 4.99
CA SER A 9 4.54 -11.17 3.96
C SER A 9 3.22 -10.42 4.17
N ILE A 10 3.08 -9.28 3.47
CA ILE A 10 1.93 -8.37 3.57
C ILE A 10 1.29 -8.25 2.19
N PHE A 11 -0.01 -8.51 2.10
CA PHE A 11 -0.79 -8.35 0.88
C PHE A 11 -1.90 -7.34 1.08
N ILE A 12 -1.92 -6.31 0.26
CA ILE A 12 -2.93 -5.27 0.31
C ILE A 12 -3.75 -5.31 -0.98
N ALA A 13 -5.03 -5.64 -0.87
CA ALA A 13 -6.01 -5.55 -1.95
C ALA A 13 -6.47 -4.09 -2.08
N ASN A 14 -6.01 -3.38 -3.09
CA ASN A 14 -6.52 -2.04 -3.42
C ASN A 14 -7.66 -2.15 -4.43
N TRP A 15 -8.90 -2.07 -3.96
CA TRP A 15 -10.07 -2.15 -4.84
C TRP A 15 -10.28 -0.91 -5.70
N LYS A 16 -9.51 0.16 -5.45
CA LYS A 16 -9.64 1.44 -6.16
C LYS A 16 -11.10 1.94 -6.13
N LEU A 17 -11.63 2.47 -7.22
CA LEU A 17 -13.01 2.96 -7.34
C LEU A 17 -13.95 1.82 -7.79
N ASN A 18 -13.99 0.73 -7.02
CA ASN A 18 -14.83 -0.43 -7.31
C ASN A 18 -15.52 -0.94 -6.05
N GLY A 19 -16.55 -1.75 -6.26
CA GLY A 19 -17.29 -2.45 -5.23
C GLY A 19 -18.72 -1.94 -5.05
N ASN A 20 -19.51 -2.80 -4.46
CA ASN A 20 -20.87 -2.55 -3.95
C ASN A 20 -21.11 -3.52 -2.78
N ILE A 21 -22.27 -3.45 -2.15
CA ILE A 21 -22.59 -4.27 -0.97
C ILE A 21 -22.52 -5.77 -1.30
N GLU A 22 -23.13 -6.17 -2.39
CA GLU A 22 -23.16 -7.58 -2.83
C GLU A 22 -21.76 -8.11 -3.13
N PHE A 23 -20.93 -7.29 -3.81
CA PHE A 23 -19.53 -7.61 -4.07
C PHE A 23 -18.75 -7.87 -2.77
N ILE A 24 -18.92 -7.00 -1.76
CA ILE A 24 -18.23 -7.14 -0.48
C ILE A 24 -18.63 -8.45 0.22
N ASP A 25 -19.93 -8.72 0.29
CA ASP A 25 -20.46 -9.91 0.95
C ASP A 25 -19.95 -11.19 0.26
N GLN A 26 -19.98 -11.24 -1.08
CA GLN A 26 -19.48 -12.37 -1.86
C GLN A 26 -17.96 -12.53 -1.76
N TYR A 27 -17.23 -11.41 -1.71
CA TYR A 27 -15.78 -11.40 -1.59
C TYR A 27 -15.33 -12.07 -0.28
N TYR A 28 -15.89 -11.65 0.85
CA TYR A 28 -15.54 -12.23 2.15
C TYR A 28 -15.97 -13.67 2.32
N GLN A 29 -17.05 -14.11 1.66
CA GLN A 29 -17.45 -15.52 1.67
C GLN A 29 -16.44 -16.45 1.00
N LYS A 30 -15.67 -15.92 0.03
CA LYS A 30 -14.72 -16.70 -0.77
C LYS A 30 -13.25 -16.43 -0.40
N LEU A 31 -12.99 -15.37 0.36
CA LEU A 31 -11.63 -14.99 0.73
C LEU A 31 -10.99 -16.09 1.59
N SER A 32 -9.88 -16.62 1.10
CA SER A 32 -9.05 -17.57 1.85
C SER A 32 -8.18 -16.84 2.85
N ILE A 33 -8.06 -17.37 4.05
CA ILE A 33 -7.25 -16.80 5.12
C ILE A 33 -5.98 -17.63 5.30
N ASN A 34 -4.82 -17.03 5.05
CA ASN A 34 -3.52 -17.61 5.33
C ASN A 34 -2.92 -16.90 6.56
N TYR A 35 -2.87 -17.59 7.71
CA TYR A 35 -2.48 -17.00 9.01
C TYR A 35 -1.01 -16.57 9.09
N GLU A 36 -0.17 -16.98 8.15
CA GLU A 36 1.23 -16.52 8.07
C GLU A 36 1.37 -15.18 7.34
N LYS A 37 0.29 -14.71 6.70
CA LYS A 37 0.27 -13.51 5.88
C LYS A 37 -0.55 -12.39 6.54
N CYS A 38 -0.10 -11.16 6.43
CA CYS A 38 -0.91 -9.99 6.75
C CYS A 38 -1.75 -9.63 5.52
N ILE A 39 -3.07 -9.75 5.60
CA ILE A 39 -4.00 -9.47 4.51
C ILE A 39 -4.75 -8.18 4.83
N VAL A 40 -4.72 -7.22 3.93
CA VAL A 40 -5.40 -5.92 4.08
C VAL A 40 -6.37 -5.72 2.92
N ILE A 41 -7.63 -5.39 3.22
CA ILE A 41 -8.61 -5.01 2.21
C ILE A 41 -8.79 -3.49 2.24
N SER A 42 -8.34 -2.80 1.19
CA SER A 42 -8.48 -1.34 1.05
C SER A 42 -9.61 -0.99 0.09
N SER A 43 -10.74 -0.53 0.65
CA SER A 43 -11.95 -0.19 -0.09
C SER A 43 -12.19 1.33 -0.18
N PRO A 44 -13.09 1.79 -1.08
CA PRO A 44 -13.62 3.15 -1.03
C PRO A 44 -14.19 3.49 0.35
N ASN A 45 -14.04 4.76 0.78
CA ASN A 45 -14.43 5.22 2.12
C ASN A 45 -15.87 4.88 2.51
N ILE A 46 -16.80 4.89 1.55
CA ILE A 46 -18.22 4.57 1.77
C ILE A 46 -18.47 3.13 2.26
N PHE A 47 -17.50 2.23 2.09
CA PHE A 47 -17.62 0.82 2.45
C PHE A 47 -16.76 0.42 3.65
N LEU A 48 -15.98 1.32 4.24
CA LEU A 48 -15.04 0.99 5.32
C LEU A 48 -15.72 0.33 6.54
N SER A 49 -16.91 0.81 6.93
CA SER A 49 -17.68 0.24 8.04
C SER A 49 -18.21 -1.18 7.77
N ARG A 50 -18.20 -1.62 6.52
CA ARG A 50 -18.64 -2.97 6.11
C ARG A 50 -17.51 -3.97 6.02
N LEU A 51 -16.26 -3.50 6.02
CA LEU A 51 -15.12 -4.38 5.98
C LEU A 51 -15.06 -5.23 7.26
N ILE A 52 -14.68 -6.49 7.10
CA ILE A 52 -14.47 -7.42 8.20
C ILE A 52 -12.99 -7.41 8.55
N ASN A 53 -12.66 -7.43 9.82
CA ASN A 53 -11.32 -7.70 10.30
C ASN A 53 -11.30 -8.97 11.14
N ASN A 54 -10.17 -9.66 11.06
CA ASN A 54 -9.77 -10.70 11.99
C ASN A 54 -8.42 -10.23 12.57
N PRO A 55 -8.33 -9.95 13.87
CA PRO A 55 -7.13 -9.36 14.47
C PRO A 55 -5.88 -10.22 14.33
N ASP A 56 -6.03 -11.49 13.94
CA ASP A 56 -4.88 -12.37 13.74
C ASP A 56 -4.15 -12.08 12.42
N ASN A 57 -4.87 -11.74 11.33
CA ASN A 57 -4.21 -11.56 10.03
C ASN A 57 -5.00 -10.83 8.93
N LEU A 58 -6.28 -10.51 9.13
CA LEU A 58 -7.12 -9.81 8.17
C LEU A 58 -7.49 -8.43 8.71
N PHE A 59 -7.11 -7.38 8.00
CA PHE A 59 -7.18 -5.99 8.45
C PHE A 59 -7.92 -5.11 7.44
N LYS A 60 -8.42 -3.99 7.94
CA LYS A 60 -9.10 -2.98 7.14
C LYS A 60 -8.13 -1.91 6.66
N GLY A 61 -8.28 -1.49 5.41
CA GLY A 61 -7.49 -0.43 4.79
C GLY A 61 -8.35 0.66 4.18
N ALA A 62 -7.94 1.91 4.35
CA ALA A 62 -8.44 3.04 3.61
C ALA A 62 -7.54 3.33 2.39
N GLN A 63 -8.09 4.02 1.38
CA GLN A 63 -7.37 4.34 0.13
C GLN A 63 -6.80 5.74 0.10
N ASP A 64 -7.20 6.59 1.05
CA ASP A 64 -6.72 7.95 1.26
C ASP A 64 -7.23 8.51 2.59
N VAL A 65 -6.66 9.64 3.02
CA VAL A 65 -7.03 10.38 4.23
C VAL A 65 -6.82 11.88 4.03
N SER A 66 -7.53 12.71 4.79
CA SER A 66 -7.33 14.15 4.79
C SER A 66 -6.03 14.59 5.45
N ILE A 67 -5.46 15.70 4.98
CA ILE A 67 -4.37 16.40 5.68
C ILE A 67 -4.88 17.13 6.95
N TYR A 68 -6.19 17.26 7.09
CA TYR A 68 -6.85 17.97 8.20
C TYR A 68 -7.43 17.00 9.22
N ASN A 69 -7.28 17.31 10.50
CA ASN A 69 -7.81 16.47 11.57
C ASN A 69 -9.32 16.71 11.81
N LYS A 70 -9.79 17.95 11.63
CA LYS A 70 -11.18 18.36 11.75
C LYS A 70 -11.40 19.77 11.20
N GLY A 71 -12.66 20.15 10.97
CA GLY A 71 -13.02 21.53 10.59
C GLY A 71 -13.94 21.60 9.38
N ALA A 72 -13.95 22.77 8.72
CA ALA A 72 -14.81 23.07 7.58
C ALA A 72 -14.22 22.56 6.27
N PHE A 73 -14.11 21.23 6.13
CA PHE A 73 -13.57 20.52 4.99
C PHE A 73 -14.57 19.48 4.50
N THR A 74 -15.67 19.96 3.92
CA THR A 74 -16.79 19.10 3.49
C THR A 74 -16.32 18.02 2.51
N GLY A 75 -16.64 16.76 2.84
CA GLY A 75 -16.28 15.59 2.03
C GLY A 75 -14.99 14.88 2.46
N GLU A 76 -14.17 15.49 3.32
CA GLU A 76 -12.93 14.91 3.83
C GLU A 76 -13.16 13.85 4.93
N VAL A 77 -12.28 12.86 5.00
CA VAL A 77 -12.25 11.85 6.06
C VAL A 77 -10.89 11.95 6.77
N SER A 78 -10.92 12.23 8.08
CA SER A 78 -9.70 12.39 8.86
C SER A 78 -9.13 11.07 9.37
N ALA A 79 -7.85 11.07 9.76
CA ALA A 79 -7.21 9.90 10.38
C ALA A 79 -7.91 9.48 11.69
N TYR A 80 -8.41 10.46 12.45
CA TYR A 80 -9.21 10.19 13.66
C TYR A 80 -10.50 9.42 13.31
N MET A 81 -11.25 9.83 12.28
CA MET A 81 -12.47 9.12 11.83
C MET A 81 -12.13 7.70 11.37
N LEU A 82 -11.02 7.50 10.68
CA LEU A 82 -10.56 6.16 10.28
C LEU A 82 -10.24 5.29 11.50
N SER A 83 -9.60 5.85 12.54
CA SER A 83 -9.29 5.09 13.75
C SER A 83 -10.53 4.66 14.54
N GLU A 84 -11.59 5.48 14.58
CA GLU A 84 -12.88 5.14 15.20
C GLU A 84 -13.59 3.98 14.45
N GLU A 85 -13.33 3.82 13.15
CA GLU A 85 -13.81 2.70 12.33
C GLU A 85 -12.90 1.46 12.39
N ASN A 86 -11.88 1.48 13.25
CA ASN A 86 -10.87 0.43 13.38
C ASN A 86 -10.16 0.14 12.06
N ILE A 87 -9.78 1.20 11.33
CA ILE A 87 -8.93 1.09 10.15
C ILE A 87 -7.48 1.02 10.60
N GLU A 88 -6.78 -0.02 10.20
CA GLU A 88 -5.40 -0.25 10.60
C GLU A 88 -4.37 0.22 9.58
N PHE A 89 -4.74 0.29 8.30
CA PHE A 89 -3.86 0.67 7.19
C PHE A 89 -4.51 1.75 6.33
N CYS A 90 -3.69 2.63 5.75
CA CYS A 90 -4.18 3.64 4.80
C CYS A 90 -3.15 3.90 3.71
N LEU A 91 -3.56 3.78 2.45
CA LEU A 91 -2.75 4.16 1.31
C LEU A 91 -2.62 5.68 1.26
N VAL A 92 -1.42 6.20 0.99
CA VAL A 92 -1.18 7.62 0.75
C VAL A 92 -0.20 7.82 -0.40
N GLY A 93 -0.45 8.81 -1.23
CA GLY A 93 0.42 9.12 -2.36
C GLY A 93 0.40 8.10 -3.49
N HIS A 94 -0.65 7.26 -3.60
CA HIS A 94 -0.82 6.34 -4.74
C HIS A 94 -0.69 7.09 -6.06
N SER A 95 -0.08 6.46 -7.07
CA SER A 95 0.22 7.08 -8.37
C SER A 95 -0.98 7.77 -9.01
N GLU A 96 -2.19 7.18 -8.92
CA GLU A 96 -3.42 7.79 -9.42
C GLU A 96 -3.74 9.11 -8.70
N ARG A 97 -3.48 9.22 -7.40
CA ARG A 97 -3.72 10.46 -6.66
C ARG A 97 -2.74 11.56 -7.02
N ARG A 98 -1.47 11.20 -7.22
CA ARG A 98 -0.45 12.13 -7.73
C ARG A 98 -0.82 12.64 -9.12
N GLN A 99 -1.28 11.75 -10.00
CA GLN A 99 -1.59 12.07 -11.41
C GLN A 99 -2.90 12.84 -11.57
N TYR A 100 -3.97 12.39 -10.94
CA TYR A 100 -5.33 12.92 -11.18
C TYR A 100 -5.79 13.97 -10.18
N PHE A 101 -5.21 13.97 -8.98
CA PHE A 101 -5.58 14.88 -7.89
C PHE A 101 -4.44 15.81 -7.47
N ASN A 102 -3.32 15.82 -8.23
CA ASN A 102 -2.14 16.67 -7.98
C ASN A 102 -1.63 16.55 -6.53
N GLU A 103 -1.62 15.33 -5.97
CA GLU A 103 -1.19 15.11 -4.61
C GLU A 103 0.34 15.26 -4.49
N GLU A 104 0.77 16.24 -3.72
CA GLU A 104 2.18 16.59 -3.53
C GLU A 104 2.81 15.85 -2.35
N ASN A 105 4.14 15.71 -2.37
CA ASN A 105 4.89 15.04 -1.32
C ASN A 105 4.67 15.65 0.08
N SER A 106 4.48 16.97 0.17
CA SER A 106 4.17 17.67 1.42
C SER A 106 2.83 17.24 2.02
N SER A 107 1.80 17.10 1.18
CA SER A 107 0.48 16.61 1.57
C SER A 107 0.54 15.15 2.02
N ILE A 108 1.29 14.31 1.29
CA ILE A 108 1.50 12.90 1.65
C ILE A 108 2.20 12.78 3.00
N ARG A 109 3.23 13.62 3.25
CA ARG A 109 3.90 13.67 4.55
C ARG A 109 2.95 14.03 5.67
N GLN A 110 2.08 15.04 5.48
CA GLN A 110 1.11 15.44 6.50
C GLN A 110 0.08 14.33 6.78
N LYS A 111 -0.41 13.66 5.72
CA LYS A 111 -1.28 12.48 5.85
C LYS A 111 -0.62 11.38 6.66
N ALA A 112 0.64 11.06 6.36
CA ALA A 112 1.40 10.04 7.08
C ALA A 112 1.59 10.41 8.57
N ILE A 113 1.85 11.68 8.90
CA ILE A 113 1.91 12.16 10.29
C ILE A 113 0.58 11.89 11.00
N ASN A 114 -0.54 12.34 10.40
CA ASN A 114 -1.86 12.19 10.99
C ASN A 114 -2.23 10.71 11.23
N LEU A 115 -1.86 9.82 10.29
CA LEU A 115 -2.09 8.38 10.42
C LEU A 115 -1.28 7.78 11.57
N ILE A 116 0.03 8.07 11.65
CA ILE A 116 0.91 7.56 12.72
C ILE A 116 0.41 8.01 14.08
N GLU A 117 0.02 9.27 14.24
CA GLU A 117 -0.56 9.81 15.47
C GLU A 117 -1.84 9.09 15.91
N ASN A 118 -2.63 8.61 14.94
CA ASN A 118 -3.84 7.83 15.18
C ASN A 118 -3.61 6.30 15.15
N LYS A 119 -2.35 5.84 15.19
CA LYS A 119 -1.95 4.42 15.23
C LYS A 119 -2.39 3.61 14.01
N ILE A 120 -2.52 4.26 12.87
CA ILE A 120 -2.81 3.66 11.56
C ILE A 120 -1.49 3.59 10.79
N PHE A 121 -1.23 2.48 10.12
CA PHE A 121 -0.06 2.33 9.25
C PHE A 121 -0.24 3.11 7.94
N PRO A 122 0.50 4.20 7.68
CA PRO A 122 0.58 4.73 6.33
C PRO A 122 1.31 3.74 5.42
N VAL A 123 0.71 3.44 4.28
CA VAL A 123 1.32 2.75 3.16
C VAL A 123 1.67 3.81 2.13
N ILE A 124 2.93 4.26 2.16
CA ILE A 124 3.39 5.38 1.35
C ILE A 124 3.82 4.88 -0.02
N CYS A 125 3.05 5.27 -1.05
CA CYS A 125 3.31 4.90 -2.43
C CYS A 125 4.36 5.82 -3.07
N VAL A 126 5.37 5.20 -3.67
CA VAL A 126 6.48 5.86 -4.37
C VAL A 126 6.80 5.13 -5.66
N GLY A 127 7.21 5.86 -6.69
CA GLY A 127 7.58 5.24 -7.96
C GLY A 127 7.88 6.27 -9.03
N GLU A 128 8.54 5.81 -10.09
CA GLU A 128 8.94 6.60 -11.23
C GLU A 128 8.02 6.39 -12.43
N THR A 129 7.97 7.39 -13.31
CA THR A 129 7.36 7.34 -14.64
C THR A 129 8.24 6.58 -15.64
N LEU A 130 7.68 6.23 -16.81
CA LEU A 130 8.45 5.61 -17.88
C LEU A 130 9.60 6.51 -18.34
N GLU A 131 9.34 7.80 -18.54
CA GLU A 131 10.36 8.78 -18.92
C GLU A 131 11.50 8.86 -17.91
N GLU A 132 11.19 8.87 -16.61
CA GLU A 132 12.21 8.86 -15.56
C GLU A 132 13.03 7.57 -15.54
N LYS A 133 12.39 6.42 -15.81
CA LYS A 133 13.10 5.13 -15.95
C LYS A 133 14.05 5.14 -17.15
N GLU A 134 13.56 5.54 -18.33
CA GLU A 134 14.35 5.60 -19.56
C GLU A 134 15.57 6.53 -19.41
N ASN A 135 15.40 7.63 -18.65
CA ASN A 135 16.47 8.55 -18.31
C ASN A 135 17.36 8.08 -17.12
N LYS A 136 17.16 6.86 -16.61
CA LYS A 136 17.91 6.26 -15.49
C LYS A 136 17.81 7.06 -14.18
N LEU A 137 16.68 7.72 -13.96
CA LEU A 137 16.43 8.59 -12.80
C LEU A 137 15.70 7.86 -11.65
N THR A 138 15.33 6.58 -11.79
CA THR A 138 14.58 5.81 -10.79
C THR A 138 15.08 6.04 -9.36
N LYS A 139 16.35 5.80 -9.08
CA LYS A 139 16.93 5.97 -7.74
C LYS A 139 16.85 7.41 -7.23
N THR A 140 17.04 8.40 -8.10
CA THR A 140 16.95 9.83 -7.77
C THR A 140 15.52 10.22 -7.41
N VAL A 141 14.55 9.78 -8.20
CA VAL A 141 13.12 10.01 -7.97
C VAL A 141 12.68 9.39 -6.66
N LEU A 142 12.98 8.12 -6.44
CA LEU A 142 12.63 7.39 -5.23
C LEU A 142 13.23 8.05 -3.98
N LYS A 143 14.53 8.40 -4.02
CA LYS A 143 15.18 9.12 -2.91
C LYS A 143 14.47 10.44 -2.59
N LYS A 144 14.11 11.22 -3.62
CA LYS A 144 13.39 12.48 -3.45
C LYS A 144 11.99 12.28 -2.88
N GLN A 145 11.23 11.31 -3.40
CA GLN A 145 9.89 11.02 -2.90
C GLN A 145 9.93 10.53 -1.45
N ILE A 146 10.79 9.57 -1.12
CA ILE A 146 10.93 9.01 0.22
C ILE A 146 11.33 10.08 1.23
N SER A 147 12.37 10.87 0.94
CA SER A 147 12.82 11.92 1.85
C SER A 147 11.80 13.04 2.09
N ASN A 148 10.90 13.28 1.12
CA ASN A 148 9.88 14.32 1.23
C ASN A 148 8.53 13.82 1.76
N CYS A 149 8.21 12.52 1.59
CA CYS A 149 6.93 11.96 2.02
C CYS A 149 7.00 11.33 3.42
N LEU A 150 8.12 10.73 3.82
CA LEU A 150 8.22 10.06 5.11
C LEU A 150 8.43 11.08 6.23
N PRO A 151 7.60 11.06 7.28
CA PRO A 151 7.88 11.79 8.53
C PRO A 151 9.18 11.32 9.19
N GLU A 152 9.79 12.17 9.99
CA GLU A 152 10.97 11.78 10.80
C GLU A 152 10.67 10.67 11.79
N THR A 153 9.42 10.59 12.25
CA THR A 153 8.89 9.56 13.15
C THR A 153 8.67 8.22 12.49
N SER A 154 8.76 8.13 11.14
CA SER A 154 8.60 6.89 10.39
C SER A 154 9.69 5.88 10.73
N ASN A 155 9.25 4.64 11.00
CA ASN A 155 10.13 3.50 11.27
C ASN A 155 9.42 2.19 10.90
N PHE A 156 10.11 1.06 11.05
CA PHE A 156 9.59 -0.26 10.68
C PHE A 156 8.36 -0.71 11.50
N GLN A 157 8.07 -0.07 12.64
CA GLN A 157 6.94 -0.41 13.50
C GLN A 157 5.66 0.37 13.16
N ASN A 158 5.75 1.39 12.33
CA ASN A 158 4.62 2.28 12.07
C ASN A 158 4.44 2.72 10.61
N THR A 159 5.31 2.29 9.68
CA THR A 159 5.27 2.76 8.28
C THR A 159 5.59 1.63 7.31
N ILE A 160 4.89 1.60 6.19
CA ILE A 160 5.14 0.71 5.05
C ILE A 160 5.41 1.58 3.82
N ILE A 161 6.31 1.13 2.94
CA ILE A 161 6.53 1.74 1.62
C ILE A 161 5.98 0.79 0.55
N ALA A 162 5.27 1.32 -0.44
CA ALA A 162 4.87 0.57 -1.62
C ALA A 162 5.60 1.15 -2.85
N TYR A 163 6.43 0.33 -3.49
CA TYR A 163 7.08 0.72 -4.74
C TYR A 163 6.15 0.43 -5.91
N GLU A 164 5.74 1.48 -6.59
CA GLU A 164 4.85 1.45 -7.75
C GLU A 164 5.61 1.91 -9.01
N PRO A 165 6.21 1.00 -9.82
CA PRO A 165 6.70 1.41 -11.14
C PRO A 165 5.51 1.87 -11.98
N ILE A 166 5.27 3.20 -12.07
CA ILE A 166 4.03 3.79 -12.64
C ILE A 166 3.80 3.29 -14.07
N TRP A 167 4.87 3.12 -14.82
CA TRP A 167 4.86 2.59 -16.18
C TRP A 167 4.40 1.12 -16.30
N ALA A 168 4.41 0.38 -15.19
CA ALA A 168 3.99 -1.03 -15.14
C ALA A 168 2.57 -1.22 -14.57
N ILE A 169 1.89 -0.14 -14.12
CA ILE A 169 0.55 -0.24 -13.54
C ILE A 169 -0.49 -0.29 -14.65
N GLY A 170 -1.20 -1.43 -14.78
CA GLY A 170 -2.29 -1.59 -15.73
C GLY A 170 -1.90 -1.62 -17.22
N THR A 171 -0.61 -1.58 -17.54
CA THR A 171 -0.11 -1.56 -18.92
C THR A 171 0.21 -2.96 -19.47
N GLY A 172 0.31 -3.95 -18.60
CA GLY A 172 0.82 -5.29 -18.94
C GLY A 172 2.35 -5.39 -19.00
N LEU A 173 3.06 -4.27 -18.88
CA LEU A 173 4.52 -4.26 -18.71
C LEU A 173 4.86 -4.63 -17.26
N THR A 174 5.95 -5.35 -17.08
CA THR A 174 6.47 -5.69 -15.75
C THR A 174 7.98 -5.47 -15.73
N PRO A 175 8.54 -4.92 -14.64
CA PRO A 175 9.99 -4.98 -14.44
C PRO A 175 10.46 -6.43 -14.40
N THR A 176 11.73 -6.67 -14.64
CA THR A 176 12.32 -7.99 -14.34
C THR A 176 12.41 -8.20 -12.84
N PHE A 177 12.53 -9.44 -12.38
CA PHE A 177 12.66 -9.75 -10.95
C PHE A 177 13.94 -9.13 -10.37
N GLU A 178 15.00 -9.06 -11.15
CA GLU A 178 16.26 -8.39 -10.78
C GLU A 178 16.06 -6.89 -10.60
N GLU A 179 15.30 -6.23 -11.48
CA GLU A 179 14.96 -4.80 -11.34
C GLU A 179 14.12 -4.55 -10.07
N ILE A 180 13.15 -5.43 -9.77
CA ILE A 180 12.34 -5.33 -8.55
C ILE A 180 13.26 -5.45 -7.32
N GLU A 181 14.07 -6.51 -7.27
CA GLU A 181 14.99 -6.77 -6.15
C GLU A 181 15.98 -5.61 -5.94
N GLU A 182 16.57 -5.08 -7.03
CA GLU A 182 17.48 -3.95 -6.98
C GLU A 182 16.83 -2.70 -6.38
N VAL A 183 15.61 -2.37 -6.79
CA VAL A 183 14.89 -1.19 -6.31
C VAL A 183 14.48 -1.36 -4.85
N HIS A 184 13.95 -2.52 -4.47
CA HIS A 184 13.56 -2.80 -3.07
C HIS A 184 14.78 -2.77 -2.15
N SER A 185 15.89 -3.39 -2.55
CA SER A 185 17.17 -3.30 -1.84
C SER A 185 17.65 -1.86 -1.71
N TYR A 186 17.56 -1.07 -2.79
CA TYR A 186 17.93 0.35 -2.75
C TYR A 186 17.07 1.14 -1.73
N ILE A 187 15.75 0.94 -1.70
CA ILE A 187 14.86 1.61 -0.75
C ILE A 187 15.25 1.27 0.70
N LYS A 188 15.45 -0.01 1.02
CA LYS A 188 15.84 -0.46 2.36
C LYS A 188 17.20 0.09 2.81
N ASN A 189 18.11 0.36 1.88
CA ASN A 189 19.46 0.87 2.15
C ASN A 189 19.58 2.40 2.06
N LEU A 190 18.51 3.15 1.81
CA LEU A 190 18.54 4.61 1.75
C LEU A 190 18.91 5.27 3.08
N ASP A 191 18.48 4.67 4.19
CA ASP A 191 18.75 5.14 5.56
C ASP A 191 18.79 3.90 6.48
N PRO A 192 19.74 3.83 7.43
CA PRO A 192 19.79 2.70 8.39
C PRO A 192 18.47 2.41 9.11
N LYS A 193 17.63 3.42 9.35
CA LYS A 193 16.30 3.25 9.95
C LYS A 193 15.31 2.50 9.06
N PHE A 194 15.60 2.35 7.77
CA PHE A 194 14.74 1.65 6.80
C PHE A 194 15.13 0.18 6.59
N ASN A 195 16.23 -0.31 7.17
CA ASN A 195 16.68 -1.69 6.97
C ASN A 195 15.60 -2.74 7.27
N GLN A 196 14.70 -2.44 8.21
CA GLN A 196 13.60 -3.33 8.62
C GLN A 196 12.22 -2.84 8.15
N ILE A 197 12.16 -1.71 7.45
CA ILE A 197 10.88 -1.20 6.93
C ILE A 197 10.32 -2.18 5.90
N LYS A 198 9.02 -2.40 5.95
CA LYS A 198 8.35 -3.26 4.98
C LYS A 198 8.21 -2.53 3.64
N VAL A 199 8.69 -3.16 2.55
CA VAL A 199 8.62 -2.62 1.19
C VAL A 199 7.81 -3.58 0.33
N LEU A 200 6.65 -3.11 -0.13
CA LEU A 200 5.73 -3.88 -0.97
C LEU A 200 5.96 -3.56 -2.45
N TYR A 201 5.81 -4.56 -3.30
CA TYR A 201 5.75 -4.35 -4.73
C TYR A 201 4.33 -4.00 -5.18
N GLY A 202 4.15 -2.86 -5.84
CA GLY A 202 2.85 -2.31 -6.26
C GLY A 202 2.68 -2.20 -7.79
N GLY A 203 3.46 -2.92 -8.58
CA GLY A 203 3.26 -3.04 -10.02
C GLY A 203 2.22 -4.10 -10.40
N SER A 204 2.30 -4.64 -11.62
CA SER A 204 1.40 -5.69 -12.08
C SER A 204 1.67 -7.02 -11.38
N VAL A 205 0.81 -7.38 -10.43
CA VAL A 205 0.82 -8.66 -9.72
C VAL A 205 -0.34 -9.53 -10.18
N LYS A 206 -0.05 -10.81 -10.45
CA LYS A 206 -1.01 -11.85 -10.83
C LYS A 206 -0.62 -13.16 -10.15
N SER A 207 -1.53 -14.13 -10.10
CA SER A 207 -1.23 -15.49 -9.61
C SER A 207 -0.03 -16.14 -10.32
N SER A 208 0.17 -15.81 -11.61
CA SER A 208 1.25 -16.35 -12.42
C SER A 208 2.66 -15.82 -12.08
N ASN A 209 2.79 -14.70 -11.35
CA ASN A 209 4.10 -14.11 -11.00
C ASN A 209 4.27 -13.81 -9.50
N SER A 210 3.21 -13.94 -8.71
CA SER A 210 3.22 -13.58 -7.28
C SER A 210 4.21 -14.41 -6.47
N ALA A 211 4.32 -15.71 -6.76
CA ALA A 211 5.23 -16.60 -6.03
C ALA A 211 6.70 -16.18 -6.25
N GLU A 212 7.08 -15.86 -7.49
CA GLU A 212 8.43 -15.41 -7.81
C GLU A 212 8.73 -14.04 -7.19
N ILE A 213 7.78 -13.09 -7.28
CA ILE A 213 7.91 -11.76 -6.63
C ILE A 213 8.11 -11.91 -5.13
N ASN A 214 7.30 -12.74 -4.47
CA ASN A 214 7.38 -12.95 -3.02
C ASN A 214 8.62 -13.74 -2.57
N SER A 215 9.31 -14.44 -3.49
CA SER A 215 10.57 -15.13 -3.20
C SER A 215 11.78 -14.19 -3.17
N LEU A 216 11.64 -12.95 -3.65
CA LEU A 216 12.71 -11.95 -3.67
C LEU A 216 13.03 -11.50 -2.23
N SER A 217 14.33 -11.42 -1.91
CA SER A 217 14.80 -11.22 -0.53
C SER A 217 14.40 -9.87 0.08
N ASN A 218 14.24 -8.84 -0.75
CA ASN A 218 13.92 -7.49 -0.31
C ASN A 218 12.45 -7.11 -0.48
N VAL A 219 11.61 -8.01 -1.03
CA VAL A 219 10.17 -7.82 -1.18
C VAL A 219 9.44 -8.37 0.04
N ASP A 220 8.69 -7.54 0.74
CA ASP A 220 7.92 -7.94 1.93
C ASP A 220 6.44 -8.24 1.62
N GLY A 221 6.06 -8.34 0.36
CA GLY A 221 4.71 -8.60 -0.11
C GLY A 221 4.27 -7.69 -1.24
N CYS A 222 2.95 -7.59 -1.47
CA CYS A 222 2.41 -6.91 -2.65
C CYS A 222 1.24 -5.96 -2.31
N LEU A 223 1.20 -4.83 -3.04
CA LEU A 223 0.02 -3.97 -3.17
C LEU A 223 -0.66 -4.32 -4.50
N VAL A 224 -1.81 -4.99 -4.42
CA VAL A 224 -2.48 -5.60 -5.58
C VAL A 224 -3.68 -4.75 -6.01
N GLY A 225 -3.66 -4.24 -7.23
CA GLY A 225 -4.76 -3.47 -7.81
C GLY A 225 -5.84 -4.35 -8.44
N GLY A 226 -6.05 -4.24 -9.76
CA GLY A 226 -7.16 -4.90 -10.48
C GLY A 226 -7.32 -6.39 -10.22
N ALA A 227 -6.23 -7.15 -10.09
CA ALA A 227 -6.27 -8.58 -9.78
C ALA A 227 -6.93 -8.88 -8.41
N SER A 228 -6.92 -7.92 -7.48
CA SER A 228 -7.57 -8.09 -6.19
C SER A 228 -9.11 -8.00 -6.23
N LEU A 229 -9.69 -7.58 -7.34
CA LEU A 229 -11.15 -7.55 -7.51
C LEU A 229 -11.74 -8.95 -7.76
N GLU A 230 -10.93 -9.86 -8.28
CA GLU A 230 -11.31 -11.26 -8.48
C GLU A 230 -10.77 -12.07 -7.29
N VAL A 231 -11.68 -12.46 -6.38
CA VAL A 231 -11.28 -13.09 -5.11
C VAL A 231 -10.48 -14.38 -5.31
N ASP A 232 -10.81 -15.18 -6.34
CA ASP A 232 -10.10 -16.43 -6.64
C ASP A 232 -8.66 -16.14 -7.12
N GLU A 233 -8.48 -15.07 -7.89
CA GLU A 233 -7.15 -14.59 -8.30
C GLU A 233 -6.36 -14.05 -7.09
N PHE A 234 -7.01 -13.27 -6.23
CA PHE A 234 -6.37 -12.76 -5.02
C PHE A 234 -5.99 -13.89 -4.06
N ASN A 235 -6.86 -14.90 -3.88
CA ASN A 235 -6.56 -16.10 -3.10
C ASN A 235 -5.31 -16.82 -3.62
N SER A 236 -5.17 -16.90 -4.95
CA SER A 236 -4.00 -17.51 -5.57
C SER A 236 -2.74 -16.68 -5.39
N ILE A 237 -2.85 -15.34 -5.33
CA ILE A 237 -1.72 -14.43 -5.07
C ILE A 237 -1.22 -14.56 -3.63
N ILE A 238 -2.12 -14.75 -2.66
CA ILE A 238 -1.78 -14.81 -1.23
C ILE A 238 -1.50 -16.24 -0.72
N SER A 239 -1.59 -17.24 -1.59
CA SER A 239 -1.37 -18.65 -1.24
C SER A 239 0.07 -18.97 -0.77
#